data_d4a11c99b4d4336bc59650e0abe4457a
#
_entry.id   d4a11c99b4d4336bc59650e0abe4457a
#
_cell.length_a   1.000
_cell.length_b   1.000
_cell.length_c   1.000
_cell.angle_alpha   90.00
_cell.angle_beta   90.00
_cell.angle_gamma   90.00
#
_symmetry.space_group_name_H-M   'P 1'
#
loop_
_entity.id
_entity.type
_entity.pdbx_description
1 polymer ?
#
loop_
_entity_poly.entity_id
_entity_poly.type
_entity_poly.pdbx_seq_one_letter_code
_entity_poly.pdbx_strand_id
1 'polypeptide(L)'
;MVVTLASLLAGCAALPDDSPVVEQLDNDTGATVTRVGHPVELYRDTFVQDATGRFAFVGPFETNNAGTRQLFLWIAVPIESPADAEPPTLEVNGKPVSLGAPGRAADFAGLRHSPYKIPTPWSSMYYYRIDAAVAGALGDARDVAITAGESTKDGTIRTRFAAQVGADARLREFAARTR
;
A
#
# COMPACT_ATOMS: atom_id res chain seq x y z
N MET A 1 -60.57 16.32 -6.62
CA MET A 1 -59.37 16.14 -7.45
C MET A 1 -58.18 16.10 -6.49
N VAL A 2 -57.69 14.89 -6.13
CA VAL A 2 -56.63 14.70 -5.16
C VAL A 2 -55.38 14.34 -5.95
N VAL A 3 -54.38 15.19 -5.90
CA VAL A 3 -53.09 14.99 -6.54
C VAL A 3 -52.17 14.31 -5.51
N THR A 4 -51.88 13.02 -5.73
CA THR A 4 -50.95 12.23 -4.90
C THR A 4 -49.53 12.47 -5.40
N LEU A 5 -48.73 13.18 -4.61
CA LEU A 5 -47.31 13.44 -4.87
C LEU A 5 -46.52 12.18 -4.47
N ALA A 6 -46.10 11.38 -5.43
CA ALA A 6 -45.23 10.24 -5.21
C ALA A 6 -43.78 10.75 -5.07
N SER A 7 -43.24 10.72 -3.83
CA SER A 7 -41.85 11.01 -3.53
C SER A 7 -40.98 9.83 -3.95
N LEU A 8 -40.20 10.00 -5.04
CA LEU A 8 -39.13 9.09 -5.44
C LEU A 8 -37.96 9.28 -4.47
N LEU A 9 -37.88 8.40 -3.47
CA LEU A 9 -36.67 8.19 -2.70
C LEU A 9 -35.67 7.42 -3.57
N ALA A 10 -34.81 8.13 -4.29
CA ALA A 10 -33.62 7.55 -4.90
C ALA A 10 -32.66 7.18 -3.78
N GLY A 11 -32.76 5.95 -3.30
CA GLY A 11 -31.78 5.36 -2.39
C GLY A 11 -30.45 5.30 -3.13
N CYS A 12 -29.43 6.03 -2.64
CA CYS A 12 -28.05 5.76 -3.00
C CYS A 12 -27.69 4.35 -2.55
N ALA A 13 -27.89 3.38 -3.42
CA ALA A 13 -27.27 2.07 -3.24
C ALA A 13 -25.75 2.32 -3.33
N ALA A 14 -25.05 2.22 -2.20
CA ALA A 14 -23.61 2.17 -2.20
C ALA A 14 -23.25 0.93 -3.03
N LEU A 15 -22.70 1.14 -4.23
CA LEU A 15 -22.12 0.05 -5.02
C LEU A 15 -21.04 -0.59 -4.19
N PRO A 16 -20.90 -1.94 -4.21
CA PRO A 16 -19.78 -2.60 -3.57
C PRO A 16 -18.50 -1.99 -4.13
N ASP A 17 -17.55 -1.72 -3.22
CA ASP A 17 -16.30 -0.99 -3.45
C ASP A 17 -15.28 -1.89 -4.18
N ASP A 18 -15.66 -2.40 -5.35
CA ASP A 18 -14.80 -3.18 -6.26
C ASP A 18 -13.96 -2.26 -7.17
N SER A 19 -13.94 -0.96 -6.89
CA SER A 19 -13.09 -0.05 -7.63
C SER A 19 -11.62 -0.41 -7.43
N PRO A 20 -10.85 -0.59 -8.50
CA PRO A 20 -9.42 -0.90 -8.41
C PRO A 20 -8.64 0.20 -7.71
N VAL A 21 -9.14 1.44 -7.74
CA VAL A 21 -8.59 2.61 -7.05
C VAL A 21 -9.69 3.30 -6.26
N VAL A 22 -9.43 3.50 -4.97
CA VAL A 22 -10.36 4.09 -4.01
C VAL A 22 -9.86 5.47 -3.61
N GLU A 23 -10.79 6.42 -3.50
CA GLU A 23 -10.55 7.76 -2.96
C GLU A 23 -11.35 7.93 -1.68
N GLN A 24 -10.69 8.36 -0.62
CA GLN A 24 -11.34 8.62 0.67
C GLN A 24 -10.78 9.87 1.32
N LEU A 25 -11.62 10.57 2.08
CA LEU A 25 -11.23 11.69 2.91
C LEU A 25 -10.71 11.16 4.27
N ASP A 26 -9.50 11.58 4.65
CA ASP A 26 -9.04 11.45 6.03
C ASP A 26 -9.67 12.59 6.85
N ASN A 27 -10.70 12.28 7.62
CA ASN A 27 -11.49 13.27 8.37
C ASN A 27 -10.67 13.98 9.47
N ASP A 28 -9.58 13.39 9.93
CA ASP A 28 -8.75 13.96 10.99
C ASP A 28 -7.77 15.00 10.45
N THR A 29 -7.29 14.82 9.22
CA THR A 29 -6.31 15.70 8.59
C THR A 29 -6.90 16.56 7.47
N GLY A 30 -8.07 16.21 6.96
CA GLY A 30 -8.68 16.85 5.79
C GLY A 30 -8.00 16.49 4.47
N ALA A 31 -7.03 15.57 4.48
CA ALA A 31 -6.36 15.12 3.27
C ALA A 31 -7.23 14.12 2.50
N THR A 32 -7.27 14.23 1.18
CA THR A 32 -7.82 13.19 0.31
C THR A 32 -6.75 12.14 0.06
N VAL A 33 -7.08 10.88 0.27
CA VAL A 33 -6.22 9.72 0.03
C VAL A 33 -6.73 8.94 -1.16
N THR A 34 -5.93 8.85 -2.22
CA THR A 34 -6.18 7.99 -3.38
C THR A 34 -5.25 6.78 -3.30
N ARG A 35 -5.79 5.57 -3.31
CA ARG A 35 -5.02 4.33 -3.14
C ARG A 35 -5.58 3.19 -3.98
N VAL A 36 -4.81 2.14 -4.21
CA VAL A 36 -5.36 0.88 -4.71
C VAL A 36 -6.34 0.30 -3.68
N GLY A 37 -7.41 -0.34 -4.12
CA GLY A 37 -8.45 -0.86 -3.23
C GLY A 37 -7.89 -1.76 -2.14
N HIS A 38 -7.00 -2.68 -2.54
CA HIS A 38 -6.25 -3.57 -1.63
C HIS A 38 -4.76 -3.54 -1.97
N PRO A 39 -3.85 -3.57 -0.98
CA PRO A 39 -2.43 -3.68 -1.24
C PRO A 39 -2.10 -5.00 -1.94
N VAL A 40 -0.97 -5.04 -2.64
CA VAL A 40 -0.43 -6.25 -3.23
C VAL A 40 0.12 -7.13 -2.12
N GLU A 41 -0.34 -8.37 -2.09
CA GLU A 41 0.14 -9.39 -1.16
C GLU A 41 1.35 -10.10 -1.77
N LEU A 42 2.45 -10.15 -1.03
CA LEU A 42 3.70 -10.79 -1.41
C LEU A 42 3.91 -12.02 -0.54
N TYR A 43 4.34 -13.10 -1.14
CA TYR A 43 4.57 -14.38 -0.49
C TYR A 43 6.04 -14.59 -0.22
N ARG A 44 6.38 -15.22 0.90
CA ARG A 44 7.74 -15.57 1.23
C ARG A 44 8.28 -16.60 0.22
N ASP A 45 9.45 -16.34 -0.36
CA ASP A 45 10.07 -17.22 -1.37
C ASP A 45 10.48 -18.61 -0.81
N THR A 46 10.73 -18.70 0.49
CA THR A 46 11.12 -19.97 1.14
C THR A 46 9.95 -20.55 1.90
N PHE A 47 9.69 -21.84 1.68
CA PHE A 47 8.69 -22.58 2.47
C PHE A 47 9.15 -22.70 3.91
N VAL A 48 8.43 -22.05 4.83
CA VAL A 48 8.63 -22.19 6.27
C VAL A 48 7.34 -22.74 6.85
N GLN A 49 7.44 -23.74 7.71
CA GLN A 49 6.27 -24.38 8.33
C GLN A 49 5.47 -23.45 9.26
N ASP A 50 6.06 -22.34 9.67
CA ASP A 50 5.41 -21.37 10.53
C ASP A 50 4.45 -20.48 9.73
N ALA A 51 3.20 -20.38 10.19
CA ALA A 51 2.15 -19.60 9.56
C ALA A 51 2.31 -18.08 9.75
N THR A 52 3.05 -17.67 10.78
CA THR A 52 3.35 -16.27 11.09
C THR A 52 4.51 -15.80 10.21
N GLY A 53 4.34 -14.77 9.43
CA GLY A 53 5.44 -14.25 8.61
C GLY A 53 5.46 -14.72 7.16
N ARG A 54 4.36 -15.28 6.65
CA ARG A 54 4.27 -15.73 5.26
C ARG A 54 4.05 -14.62 4.26
N PHE A 55 3.51 -13.48 4.70
CA PHE A 55 3.01 -12.43 3.83
C PHE A 55 3.64 -11.09 4.18
N ALA A 56 3.93 -10.35 3.14
CA ALA A 56 4.20 -8.93 3.22
C ALA A 56 3.26 -8.19 2.26
N PHE A 57 3.12 -6.89 2.41
CA PHE A 57 2.18 -6.11 1.64
C PHE A 57 2.84 -4.88 1.07
N VAL A 58 2.48 -4.52 -0.17
CA VAL A 58 2.94 -3.30 -0.84
C VAL A 58 1.72 -2.58 -1.40
N GLY A 59 1.59 -1.29 -1.11
CA GLY A 59 0.48 -0.48 -1.60
C GLY A 59 0.89 0.95 -1.91
N PRO A 60 0.84 1.37 -3.19
CA PRO A 60 1.02 2.76 -3.54
C PRO A 60 -0.22 3.56 -3.17
N PHE A 61 0.00 4.81 -2.73
CA PHE A 61 -1.08 5.75 -2.48
C PHE A 61 -0.62 7.19 -2.72
N GLU A 62 -1.58 8.07 -2.89
CA GLU A 62 -1.38 9.51 -3.00
C GLU A 62 -2.13 10.21 -1.88
N THR A 63 -1.53 11.25 -1.33
CA THR A 63 -2.24 12.22 -0.49
C THR A 63 -2.37 13.54 -1.21
N ASN A 64 -3.54 14.16 -1.09
CA ASN A 64 -3.78 15.52 -1.56
C ASN A 64 -4.25 16.36 -0.37
N ASN A 65 -3.39 17.27 0.07
CA ASN A 65 -3.71 18.21 1.15
C ASN A 65 -3.77 19.62 0.57
N ALA A 66 -4.98 20.16 0.49
CA ALA A 66 -5.24 21.50 -0.02
C ALA A 66 -4.58 21.79 -1.41
N GLY A 67 -4.60 20.80 -2.31
CA GLY A 67 -4.01 20.92 -3.65
C GLY A 67 -2.55 20.46 -3.74
N THR A 68 -1.89 20.20 -2.62
CA THR A 68 -0.54 19.64 -2.62
C THR A 68 -0.61 18.11 -2.69
N ARG A 69 -0.26 17.55 -3.86
CA ARG A 69 -0.26 16.12 -4.11
C ARG A 69 1.10 15.51 -3.81
N GLN A 70 1.12 14.38 -3.13
CA GLN A 70 2.34 13.63 -2.82
C GLN A 70 2.10 12.14 -2.97
N LEU A 71 3.06 11.45 -3.60
CA LEU A 71 3.01 10.00 -3.84
C LEU A 71 3.81 9.26 -2.79
N PHE A 72 3.25 8.17 -2.34
CA PHE A 72 3.85 7.30 -1.33
C PHE A 72 3.74 5.82 -1.71
N LEU A 73 4.67 5.04 -1.18
CA LEU A 73 4.62 3.60 -1.15
C LEU A 73 4.55 3.15 0.31
N TRP A 74 3.51 2.43 0.65
CA TRP A 74 3.36 1.78 1.93
C TRP A 74 3.82 0.32 1.80
N ILE A 75 4.65 -0.12 2.75
CA ILE A 75 5.13 -1.50 2.85
C ILE A 75 4.88 -1.99 4.28
N ALA A 76 4.26 -3.16 4.41
CA ALA A 76 4.14 -3.86 5.68
C ALA A 76 4.85 -5.21 5.62
N VAL A 77 5.70 -5.46 6.59
CA VAL A 77 6.48 -6.69 6.70
C VAL A 77 6.23 -7.36 8.06
N PRO A 78 6.17 -8.69 8.12
CA PRO A 78 5.90 -9.43 9.36
C PRO A 78 7.18 -9.53 10.21
N ILE A 79 7.57 -8.42 10.83
CA ILE A 79 8.71 -8.36 11.74
C ILE A 79 8.20 -7.95 13.12
N GLU A 80 8.42 -8.80 14.12
CA GLU A 80 7.88 -8.63 15.46
C GLU A 80 8.57 -7.50 16.23
N SER A 81 9.87 -7.28 15.99
CA SER A 81 10.64 -6.23 16.66
C SER A 81 10.96 -5.07 15.71
N PRO A 82 10.16 -4.00 15.72
CA PRO A 82 10.40 -2.85 14.85
C PRO A 82 11.74 -2.15 15.09
N ALA A 83 12.31 -2.29 16.29
CA ALA A 83 13.60 -1.67 16.64
C ALA A 83 14.77 -2.30 15.90
N ASP A 84 14.67 -3.61 15.62
CA ASP A 84 15.73 -4.41 14.97
C ASP A 84 15.49 -4.56 13.45
N ALA A 85 14.38 -4.01 12.96
CA ALA A 85 13.98 -4.13 11.55
C ALA A 85 14.72 -3.14 10.67
N GLU A 86 15.46 -3.65 9.68
CA GLU A 86 16.02 -2.83 8.60
C GLU A 86 14.91 -2.39 7.64
N PRO A 87 14.99 -1.16 7.08
CA PRO A 87 14.07 -0.73 6.05
C PRO A 87 14.08 -1.71 4.86
N PRO A 88 12.91 -2.18 4.40
CA PRO A 88 12.84 -3.09 3.28
C PRO A 88 13.31 -2.43 1.96
N THR A 89 13.94 -3.22 1.10
CA THR A 89 14.27 -2.84 -0.27
C THR A 89 13.19 -3.33 -1.22
N LEU A 90 12.98 -2.61 -2.33
CA LEU A 90 11.99 -2.92 -3.37
C LEU A 90 12.68 -3.34 -4.66
N GLU A 91 12.15 -4.37 -5.30
CA GLU A 91 12.47 -4.78 -6.67
C GLU A 91 11.19 -4.80 -7.51
N VAL A 92 11.28 -4.29 -8.73
CA VAL A 92 10.20 -4.36 -9.72
C VAL A 92 10.76 -4.97 -11.00
N ASN A 93 10.14 -6.05 -11.48
CA ASN A 93 10.63 -6.80 -12.65
C ASN A 93 12.10 -7.21 -12.50
N GLY A 94 12.51 -7.66 -11.31
CA GLY A 94 13.88 -8.06 -10.98
C GLY A 94 14.90 -6.92 -10.92
N LYS A 95 14.47 -5.66 -10.99
CA LYS A 95 15.33 -4.48 -10.90
C LYS A 95 15.16 -3.78 -9.56
N PRO A 96 16.25 -3.44 -8.87
CA PRO A 96 16.16 -2.69 -7.62
C PRO A 96 15.61 -1.28 -7.88
N VAL A 97 14.70 -0.85 -7.01
CA VAL A 97 14.13 0.50 -7.00
C VAL A 97 14.74 1.27 -5.84
N SER A 98 15.33 2.42 -6.15
CA SER A 98 15.88 3.28 -5.10
C SER A 98 14.74 3.99 -4.38
N LEU A 99 14.60 3.71 -3.09
CA LEU A 99 13.66 4.37 -2.19
C LEU A 99 14.46 5.29 -1.25
N GLY A 100 13.88 6.42 -0.88
CA GLY A 100 14.45 7.32 0.12
C GLY A 100 14.36 6.74 1.55
N ALA A 101 14.67 7.55 2.54
CA ALA A 101 14.48 7.17 3.94
C ALA A 101 12.97 7.01 4.24
N PRO A 102 12.54 5.91 4.89
CA PRO A 102 11.14 5.70 5.22
C PRO A 102 10.73 6.42 6.51
N GLY A 103 9.45 6.82 6.57
CA GLY A 103 8.75 7.00 7.83
C GLY A 103 8.24 5.68 8.39
N ARG A 104 7.99 5.64 9.70
CA ARG A 104 7.49 4.45 10.42
C ARG A 104 6.02 4.58 10.83
N ALA A 105 5.42 5.75 10.65
CA ALA A 105 4.04 6.04 11.01
C ALA A 105 3.34 6.83 9.90
N ALA A 106 2.01 6.86 9.93
CA ALA A 106 1.18 7.48 8.91
C ALA A 106 1.37 9.01 8.82
N ASP A 107 1.80 9.64 9.90
CA ASP A 107 2.09 11.08 9.97
C ASP A 107 3.21 11.51 9.01
N PHE A 108 4.13 10.61 8.66
CA PHE A 108 5.13 10.84 7.60
C PHE A 108 4.48 11.17 6.24
N ALA A 109 3.30 10.63 5.99
CA ALA A 109 2.49 10.91 4.80
C ALA A 109 1.42 11.98 5.04
N GLY A 110 1.44 12.64 6.20
CA GLY A 110 0.44 13.64 6.58
C GLY A 110 -0.93 13.04 6.93
N LEU A 111 -0.98 11.77 7.34
CA LEU A 111 -2.20 11.05 7.69
C LEU A 111 -2.26 10.73 9.19
N ARG A 112 -3.46 10.62 9.74
CA ARG A 112 -3.67 10.14 11.10
C ARG A 112 -3.64 8.62 11.19
N HIS A 113 -4.13 7.94 10.17
CA HIS A 113 -4.25 6.49 10.12
C HIS A 113 -3.58 5.91 8.87
N SER A 114 -3.22 4.63 8.96
CA SER A 114 -2.67 3.92 7.79
C SER A 114 -3.70 3.90 6.65
N PRO A 115 -3.28 4.13 5.39
CA PRO A 115 -4.17 4.06 4.23
C PRO A 115 -4.69 2.64 3.97
N TYR A 116 -4.00 1.63 4.49
CA TYR A 116 -4.39 0.23 4.35
C TYR A 116 -4.60 -0.42 5.71
N LYS A 117 -5.61 -1.28 5.79
CA LYS A 117 -5.79 -2.18 6.93
C LYS A 117 -4.81 -3.34 6.80
N ILE A 118 -4.09 -3.64 7.88
CA ILE A 118 -3.15 -4.75 7.91
C ILE A 118 -3.88 -5.96 8.45
N PRO A 119 -3.85 -7.11 7.76
CA PRO A 119 -4.46 -8.34 8.24
C PRO A 119 -3.76 -8.91 9.50
N THR A 120 -2.48 -8.55 9.69
CA THR A 120 -1.64 -9.08 10.77
C THR A 120 -1.20 -7.97 11.71
N PRO A 121 -1.58 -8.00 13.00
CA PRO A 121 -1.29 -6.93 13.97
C PRO A 121 0.20 -6.75 14.30
N TRP A 122 1.05 -7.74 14.01
CA TRP A 122 2.50 -7.73 14.26
C TRP A 122 3.32 -7.40 13.02
N SER A 123 2.88 -6.46 12.22
CA SER A 123 3.66 -6.01 11.06
C SER A 123 4.32 -4.67 11.33
N SER A 124 5.58 -4.55 10.92
CA SER A 124 6.28 -3.27 10.84
C SER A 124 5.90 -2.56 9.56
N MET A 125 5.49 -1.30 9.68
CA MET A 125 5.07 -0.47 8.55
C MET A 125 6.13 0.52 8.17
N TYR A 126 6.25 0.77 6.85
CA TYR A 126 7.16 1.72 6.26
C TYR A 126 6.43 2.55 5.23
N TYR A 127 6.70 3.84 5.22
CA TYR A 127 6.14 4.82 4.31
C TYR A 127 7.27 5.49 3.55
N TYR A 128 7.34 5.30 2.25
CA TYR A 128 8.34 5.91 1.40
C TYR A 128 7.69 6.98 0.54
N ARG A 129 8.29 8.16 0.46
CA ARG A 129 7.91 9.10 -0.60
C ARG A 129 8.47 8.59 -1.91
N ILE A 130 7.63 8.52 -2.93
CA ILE A 130 8.01 8.07 -4.28
C ILE A 130 7.68 9.15 -5.30
N ASP A 131 8.25 9.02 -6.48
CA ASP A 131 7.92 9.84 -7.64
C ASP A 131 7.02 9.11 -8.64
N ALA A 132 6.60 9.82 -9.68
CA ALA A 132 5.76 9.25 -10.74
C ALA A 132 6.46 8.14 -11.52
N ALA A 133 7.79 8.12 -11.57
CA ALA A 133 8.54 7.07 -12.26
C ALA A 133 8.43 5.74 -11.51
N VAL A 134 8.53 5.76 -10.16
CA VAL A 134 8.32 4.57 -9.32
C VAL A 134 6.86 4.11 -9.40
N ALA A 135 5.88 5.03 -9.35
CA ALA A 135 4.47 4.69 -9.51
C ALA A 135 4.19 4.06 -10.89
N GLY A 136 4.80 4.61 -11.96
CA GLY A 136 4.74 4.04 -13.31
C GLY A 136 5.35 2.66 -13.40
N ALA A 137 6.52 2.44 -12.80
CA ALA A 137 7.17 1.13 -12.77
C ALA A 137 6.31 0.07 -12.08
N LEU A 138 5.63 0.43 -10.96
CA LEU A 138 4.66 -0.44 -10.31
C LEU A 138 3.44 -0.73 -11.19
N GLY A 139 2.95 0.26 -11.94
CA GLY A 139 1.85 0.08 -12.90
C GLY A 139 2.17 -0.88 -14.04
N ASP A 140 3.44 -0.93 -14.45
CA ASP A 140 3.94 -1.81 -15.52
C ASP A 140 4.57 -3.11 -14.96
N ALA A 141 4.45 -3.36 -13.65
CA ALA A 141 5.06 -4.50 -12.99
C ALA A 141 4.45 -5.83 -13.45
N ARG A 142 5.30 -6.82 -13.74
CA ARG A 142 4.95 -8.23 -13.87
C ARG A 142 5.22 -8.98 -12.58
N ASP A 143 6.28 -8.59 -11.90
CA ASP A 143 6.64 -9.08 -10.58
C ASP A 143 7.06 -7.93 -9.68
N VAL A 144 6.75 -8.06 -8.41
CA VAL A 144 7.14 -7.16 -7.33
C VAL A 144 7.74 -7.99 -6.22
N ALA A 145 8.89 -7.57 -5.71
CA ALA A 145 9.49 -8.21 -4.56
C ALA A 145 10.02 -7.17 -3.57
N ILE A 146 10.02 -7.56 -2.30
CA ILE A 146 10.69 -6.82 -1.24
C ILE A 146 11.64 -7.77 -0.50
N THR A 147 12.73 -7.20 0.01
CA THR A 147 13.61 -7.90 0.95
C THR A 147 13.60 -7.13 2.25
N ALA A 148 13.17 -7.80 3.32
CA ALA A 148 13.16 -7.26 4.67
C ALA A 148 14.31 -7.87 5.47
N GLY A 149 15.00 -7.06 6.26
CA GLY A 149 16.07 -7.46 7.14
C GLY A 149 15.67 -7.33 8.60
N GLU A 150 16.09 -8.29 9.42
CA GLU A 150 15.95 -8.27 10.86
C GLU A 150 17.32 -8.52 11.50
N SER A 151 17.78 -7.56 12.31
CA SER A 151 19.03 -7.70 13.04
C SER A 151 18.83 -8.65 14.22
N THR A 152 19.67 -9.65 14.31
CA THR A 152 19.71 -10.63 15.39
C THR A 152 21.07 -10.61 16.07
N LYS A 153 21.23 -11.34 17.18
CA LYS A 153 22.51 -11.47 17.87
C LYS A 153 23.59 -12.11 16.99
N ASP A 154 23.17 -12.94 16.03
CA ASP A 154 24.06 -13.72 15.17
C ASP A 154 24.24 -13.07 13.78
N GLY A 155 23.68 -11.88 13.54
CA GLY A 155 23.76 -11.15 12.28
C GLY A 155 22.39 -10.72 11.77
N THR A 156 22.32 -10.29 10.51
CA THR A 156 21.07 -9.89 9.87
C THR A 156 20.44 -11.04 9.10
N ILE A 157 19.23 -11.43 9.46
CA ILE A 157 18.40 -12.35 8.67
C ILE A 157 17.65 -11.54 7.62
N ARG A 158 17.80 -11.93 6.35
CA ARG A 158 17.09 -11.30 5.23
C ARG A 158 16.07 -12.25 4.65
N THR A 159 14.83 -11.77 4.55
CA THR A 159 13.72 -12.53 4.00
C THR A 159 13.18 -11.82 2.77
N ARG A 160 13.06 -12.56 1.67
CA ARG A 160 12.49 -12.07 0.42
C ARG A 160 11.03 -12.49 0.32
N PHE A 161 10.18 -11.55 -0.07
CA PHE A 161 8.76 -11.74 -0.37
C PHE A 161 8.52 -11.28 -1.81
N ALA A 162 7.79 -12.07 -2.59
CA ALA A 162 7.53 -11.76 -3.98
C ALA A 162 6.11 -12.11 -4.42
N ALA A 163 5.62 -11.45 -5.42
CA ALA A 163 4.39 -11.80 -6.13
C ALA A 163 4.54 -11.56 -7.63
N GLN A 164 3.99 -12.49 -8.41
CA GLN A 164 3.74 -12.26 -9.83
C GLN A 164 2.42 -11.48 -9.95
N VAL A 165 2.52 -10.17 -10.16
CA VAL A 165 1.34 -9.30 -10.24
C VAL A 165 0.72 -9.26 -11.63
N GLY A 166 1.39 -9.82 -12.64
CA GLY A 166 0.83 -10.05 -13.97
C GLY A 166 0.23 -8.83 -14.65
N ALA A 167 0.82 -7.63 -14.49
CA ALA A 167 0.24 -6.36 -14.91
C ALA A 167 -1.10 -6.08 -14.20
N ASP A 168 -1.08 -6.04 -12.87
CA ASP A 168 -2.23 -5.79 -12.01
C ASP A 168 -2.98 -4.53 -12.46
N ALA A 169 -4.27 -4.69 -12.77
CA ALA A 169 -5.11 -3.61 -13.26
C ALA A 169 -5.20 -2.44 -12.26
N ARG A 170 -5.17 -2.73 -10.95
CA ARG A 170 -5.23 -1.75 -9.87
C ARG A 170 -3.99 -0.86 -9.85
N LEU A 171 -2.79 -1.47 -9.93
CA LEU A 171 -1.52 -0.74 -10.00
C LEU A 171 -1.42 0.12 -11.25
N ARG A 172 -1.88 -0.43 -12.39
CA ARG A 172 -1.89 0.30 -13.66
C ARG A 172 -2.83 1.49 -13.62
N GLU A 173 -4.05 1.31 -13.10
CA GLU A 173 -5.01 2.40 -12.97
C GLU A 173 -4.52 3.48 -12.02
N PHE A 174 -3.95 3.09 -10.87
CA PHE A 174 -3.33 4.03 -9.94
C PHE A 174 -2.23 4.84 -10.64
N ALA A 175 -1.30 4.17 -11.31
CA ALA A 175 -0.22 4.84 -12.04
C ALA A 175 -0.73 5.78 -13.15
N ALA A 176 -1.84 5.44 -13.80
CA ALA A 176 -2.45 6.31 -14.82
C ALA A 176 -3.08 7.59 -14.23
N ARG A 177 -3.63 7.52 -13.01
CA ARG A 177 -4.23 8.68 -12.31
C ARG A 177 -3.19 9.63 -11.71
N THR A 178 -1.96 9.15 -11.50
CA THR A 178 -0.89 9.91 -10.82
C THR A 178 0.15 10.53 -11.76
N ARG A 179 -0.10 10.44 -13.06
CA ARG A 179 0.70 11.08 -14.13
C ARG A 179 0.42 12.54 -14.35
#